data_0b69fbbf9eeb4bd41093ce974be983e2
#
_entry.id   0b69fbbf9eeb4bd41093ce974be983e2
#
_cell.length_a   1.000
_cell.length_b   1.000
_cell.length_c   1.000
_cell.angle_alpha   90.00
_cell.angle_beta   90.00
_cell.angle_gamma   90.00
#
_symmetry.space_group_name_H-M   'P 1'
#
loop_
_entity.id
_entity.type
_entity.pdbx_description
1 polymer ?
#
loop_
_entity_poly.entity_id
_entity_poly.type
_entity_poly.pdbx_seq_one_letter_code
_entity_poly.pdbx_strand_id
1 'polypeptide(L)'
;MHTLAWLFFPGTLIHELSHAIMAGVLGVRVGTMEFMPVIEGDSVKLGSVQVAQTDFFRRFLIGAAPFFFGTSILLGVLYYASQNNLFNNIWIVILIGYVVFEIGNTMFSSKKDMEGALELFGTIIAITIIFYFFGVRLPAVNPDVIFENAIVKDVLQKGSLFLLVPIALDVIVIGLLKVLRR
;
A
#
# COMPACT_ATOMS: atom_id res chain seq x y z
N MET A 1 -17.38 -12.78 12.91
CA MET A 1 -17.05 -11.97 11.72
C MET A 1 -17.10 -10.47 12.00
N HIS A 2 -18.10 -9.93 12.71
CA HIS A 2 -18.19 -8.49 13.04
C HIS A 2 -16.96 -7.91 13.74
N THR A 3 -16.40 -8.61 14.73
CA THR A 3 -15.24 -8.13 15.51
C THR A 3 -13.98 -7.95 14.67
N LEU A 4 -13.74 -8.83 13.71
CA LEU A 4 -12.59 -8.70 12.79
C LEU A 4 -12.76 -7.52 11.84
N ALA A 5 -13.98 -7.28 11.32
CA ALA A 5 -14.24 -6.15 10.44
C ALA A 5 -14.01 -4.80 11.13
N TRP A 6 -14.35 -4.70 12.42
CA TRP A 6 -14.07 -3.50 13.20
C TRP A 6 -12.58 -3.36 13.57
N LEU A 7 -11.88 -4.47 13.73
CA LEU A 7 -10.43 -4.46 13.94
C LEU A 7 -9.70 -3.85 12.75
N PHE A 8 -10.07 -4.23 11.51
CA PHE A 8 -9.45 -3.73 10.28
C PHE A 8 -10.03 -2.40 9.77
N PHE A 9 -11.01 -1.84 10.47
CA PHE A 9 -11.68 -0.60 10.04
C PHE A 9 -10.72 0.61 9.86
N PRO A 10 -9.78 0.91 10.80
CA PRO A 10 -8.90 2.05 10.64
C PRO A 10 -7.99 1.94 9.41
N GLY A 11 -7.44 0.75 9.17
CA GLY A 11 -6.60 0.51 8.00
C GLY A 11 -7.38 0.58 6.70
N THR A 12 -8.59 0.01 6.66
CA THR A 12 -9.49 0.11 5.51
C THR A 12 -9.87 1.56 5.22
N LEU A 13 -10.16 2.35 6.24
CA LEU A 13 -10.47 3.77 6.09
C LEU A 13 -9.31 4.52 5.41
N ILE A 14 -8.08 4.29 5.85
CA ILE A 14 -6.88 4.88 5.24
C ILE A 14 -6.72 4.42 3.78
N HIS A 15 -6.99 3.15 3.51
CA HIS A 15 -6.94 2.57 2.15
C HIS A 15 -7.90 3.29 1.20
N GLU A 16 -9.19 3.33 1.55
CA GLU A 16 -10.23 3.94 0.71
C GLU A 16 -10.03 5.47 0.57
N LEU A 17 -9.63 6.14 1.66
CA LEU A 17 -9.28 7.56 1.61
C LEU A 17 -8.10 7.84 0.69
N SER A 18 -7.12 6.95 0.63
CA SER A 18 -5.97 7.08 -0.27
C SER A 18 -6.39 7.11 -1.73
N HIS A 19 -7.30 6.22 -2.14
CA HIS A 19 -7.90 6.24 -3.48
C HIS A 19 -8.63 7.56 -3.76
N ALA A 20 -9.46 8.01 -2.82
CA ALA A 20 -10.22 9.24 -2.97
C ALA A 20 -9.34 10.49 -3.08
N ILE A 21 -8.32 10.60 -2.23
CA ILE A 21 -7.37 11.72 -2.25
C ILE A 21 -6.61 11.73 -3.58
N MET A 22 -6.09 10.59 -4.01
CA MET A 22 -5.34 10.50 -5.27
C MET A 22 -6.24 10.82 -6.47
N ALA A 23 -7.48 10.32 -6.50
CA ALA A 23 -8.45 10.66 -7.53
C ALA A 23 -8.72 12.16 -7.57
N GLY A 24 -8.91 12.80 -6.40
CA GLY A 24 -9.07 14.25 -6.29
C GLY A 24 -7.86 15.04 -6.82
N VAL A 25 -6.65 14.63 -6.44
CA VAL A 25 -5.40 15.25 -6.92
C VAL A 25 -5.27 15.14 -8.45
N LEU A 26 -5.70 14.01 -9.03
CA LEU A 26 -5.65 13.77 -10.46
C LEU A 26 -6.86 14.33 -11.23
N GLY A 27 -7.78 15.03 -10.55
CA GLY A 27 -8.98 15.61 -11.15
C GLY A 27 -10.00 14.58 -11.63
N VAL A 28 -9.97 13.37 -11.05
CA VAL A 28 -10.93 12.30 -11.35
C VAL A 28 -12.09 12.38 -10.36
N ARG A 29 -13.33 12.30 -10.86
CA ARG A 29 -14.52 12.38 -10.00
C ARG A 29 -14.60 11.17 -9.09
N VAL A 30 -14.82 11.45 -7.81
CA VAL A 30 -15.09 10.44 -6.79
C VAL A 30 -16.60 10.39 -6.59
N GLY A 31 -17.17 9.19 -6.65
CA GLY A 31 -18.60 8.93 -6.43
C GLY A 31 -18.89 8.62 -4.96
N THR A 32 -19.69 7.58 -4.73
CA THR A 32 -20.05 7.14 -3.38
C THR A 32 -18.87 6.52 -2.67
N MET A 33 -18.71 6.84 -1.39
CA MET A 33 -17.71 6.25 -0.50
C MET A 33 -18.43 5.47 0.60
N GLU A 34 -18.11 4.20 0.73
CA GLU A 34 -18.62 3.33 1.79
C GLU A 34 -17.44 2.94 2.66
N PHE A 35 -17.42 3.43 3.89
CA PHE A 35 -16.35 3.12 4.85
C PHE A 35 -16.76 2.06 5.87
N MET A 36 -18.08 1.87 6.06
CA MET A 36 -18.58 0.90 7.03
C MET A 36 -18.53 -0.51 6.46
N PRO A 37 -18.05 -1.49 7.25
CA PRO A 37 -18.10 -2.88 6.83
C PRO A 37 -19.54 -3.35 6.61
N VAL A 38 -19.81 -3.88 5.43
CA VAL A 38 -21.12 -4.47 5.08
C VAL A 38 -20.95 -5.96 4.90
N ILE A 39 -21.86 -6.74 5.50
CA ILE A 39 -21.89 -8.19 5.36
C ILE A 39 -22.79 -8.53 4.19
N GLU A 40 -22.23 -9.15 3.17
CA GLU A 40 -22.92 -9.65 1.98
C GLU A 40 -22.82 -11.17 1.95
N GLY A 41 -23.84 -11.86 2.50
CA GLY A 41 -23.84 -13.32 2.62
C GLY A 41 -22.69 -13.83 3.50
N ASP A 42 -21.82 -14.68 2.94
CA ASP A 42 -20.64 -15.24 3.62
C ASP A 42 -19.37 -14.36 3.52
N SER A 43 -19.46 -13.20 2.84
CA SER A 43 -18.36 -12.27 2.67
C SER A 43 -18.57 -10.96 3.43
N VAL A 44 -17.47 -10.31 3.80
CA VAL A 44 -17.49 -9.00 4.43
C VAL A 44 -16.80 -8.03 3.48
N LYS A 45 -17.55 -7.05 2.99
CA LYS A 45 -17.01 -5.91 2.25
C LYS A 45 -16.57 -4.87 3.27
N LEU A 46 -15.28 -4.63 3.38
CA LEU A 46 -14.71 -3.75 4.39
C LEU A 46 -14.89 -2.26 4.06
N GLY A 47 -14.91 -1.93 2.78
CA GLY A 47 -15.12 -0.56 2.29
C GLY A 47 -15.16 -0.53 0.76
N SER A 48 -15.50 0.60 0.18
CA SER A 48 -15.33 0.86 -1.25
C SER A 48 -15.41 2.34 -1.58
N VAL A 49 -14.60 2.77 -2.53
CA VAL A 49 -14.67 4.08 -3.16
C VAL A 49 -14.97 3.89 -4.64
N GLN A 50 -16.02 4.56 -5.11
CA GLN A 50 -16.32 4.59 -6.53
C GLN A 50 -15.54 5.73 -7.17
N VAL A 51 -14.72 5.39 -8.18
CA VAL A 51 -13.95 6.35 -8.96
C VAL A 51 -14.46 6.31 -10.41
N ALA A 52 -14.66 7.47 -11.01
CA ALA A 52 -15.09 7.56 -12.40
C ALA A 52 -14.05 6.90 -13.34
N GLN A 53 -14.54 6.40 -14.47
CA GLN A 53 -13.64 5.85 -15.50
C GLN A 53 -12.66 6.92 -15.97
N THR A 54 -11.39 6.53 -16.07
CA THR A 54 -10.30 7.41 -16.45
C THR A 54 -9.27 6.64 -17.29
N ASP A 55 -8.25 7.34 -17.78
CA ASP A 55 -7.15 6.71 -18.51
C ASP A 55 -6.34 5.75 -17.61
N PHE A 56 -5.57 4.86 -18.26
CA PHE A 56 -4.83 3.81 -17.58
C PHE A 56 -3.77 4.34 -16.59
N PHE A 57 -3.17 5.50 -16.89
CA PHE A 57 -2.12 6.08 -16.03
C PHE A 57 -2.70 6.62 -14.72
N ARG A 58 -3.80 7.38 -14.80
CA ARG A 58 -4.51 7.85 -13.61
C ARG A 58 -5.08 6.69 -12.81
N ARG A 59 -5.64 5.67 -13.50
CA ARG A 59 -6.15 4.46 -12.87
C ARG A 59 -5.04 3.73 -12.09
N PHE A 60 -3.85 3.61 -12.68
CA PHE A 60 -2.68 3.03 -11.99
C PHE A 60 -2.30 3.82 -10.74
N LEU A 61 -2.19 5.16 -10.84
CA LEU A 61 -1.82 6.00 -9.69
C LEU A 61 -2.86 5.93 -8.58
N ILE A 62 -4.15 5.94 -8.94
CA ILE A 62 -5.23 5.80 -7.97
C ILE A 62 -5.18 4.41 -7.32
N GLY A 63 -5.02 3.35 -8.12
CA GLY A 63 -4.93 1.99 -7.60
C GLY A 63 -3.72 1.74 -6.71
N ALA A 64 -2.59 2.39 -6.99
CA ALA A 64 -1.37 2.29 -6.19
C ALA A 64 -1.35 3.25 -4.97
N ALA A 65 -2.32 4.15 -4.85
CA ALA A 65 -2.35 5.16 -3.81
C ALA A 65 -2.26 4.59 -2.39
N PRO A 66 -3.01 3.53 -2.00
CA PRO A 66 -2.93 2.96 -0.66
C PRO A 66 -1.51 2.49 -0.30
N PHE A 67 -0.79 1.94 -1.26
CA PHE A 67 0.60 1.53 -1.05
C PHE A 67 1.50 2.73 -0.76
N PHE A 68 1.41 3.81 -1.53
CA PHE A 68 2.21 5.02 -1.32
C PHE A 68 1.86 5.74 -0.02
N PHE A 69 0.57 5.94 0.24
CA PHE A 69 0.12 6.60 1.48
C PHE A 69 0.40 5.74 2.70
N GLY A 70 0.08 4.43 2.63
CA GLY A 70 0.35 3.49 3.72
C GLY A 70 1.84 3.42 4.07
N THR A 71 2.70 3.27 3.08
CA THR A 71 4.16 3.27 3.29
C THR A 71 4.64 4.58 3.90
N SER A 72 4.15 5.74 3.41
CA SER A 72 4.53 7.05 3.93
C SER A 72 4.11 7.23 5.39
N ILE A 73 2.89 6.80 5.75
CA ILE A 73 2.39 6.86 7.13
C ILE A 73 3.21 5.93 8.03
N LEU A 74 3.48 4.69 7.59
CA LEU A 74 4.31 3.75 8.36
C LEU A 74 5.70 4.31 8.65
N LEU A 75 6.37 4.80 7.61
CA LEU A 75 7.71 5.41 7.77
C LEU A 75 7.65 6.64 8.68
N GLY A 76 6.63 7.48 8.53
CA GLY A 76 6.43 8.67 9.37
C GLY A 76 6.21 8.31 10.84
N VAL A 77 5.34 7.34 11.14
CA VAL A 77 5.05 6.88 12.50
C VAL A 77 6.30 6.29 13.15
N LEU A 78 7.01 5.39 12.46
CA LEU A 78 8.20 4.74 12.99
C LEU A 78 9.36 5.73 13.17
N TYR A 79 9.55 6.65 12.23
CA TYR A 79 10.53 7.71 12.35
C TYR A 79 10.24 8.62 13.54
N TYR A 80 9.00 9.11 13.66
CA TYR A 80 8.58 9.97 14.77
C TYR A 80 8.76 9.27 16.13
N ALA A 81 8.36 8.00 16.21
CA ALA A 81 8.52 7.20 17.42
C ALA A 81 9.99 7.02 17.82
N SER A 82 10.86 6.81 16.85
CA SER A 82 12.30 6.69 17.05
C SER A 82 12.92 8.00 17.59
N GLN A 83 12.57 9.14 16.97
CA GLN A 83 13.10 10.44 17.36
C GLN A 83 12.68 10.89 18.77
N ASN A 84 11.48 10.50 19.19
CA ASN A 84 10.91 10.92 20.48
C ASN A 84 11.05 9.84 21.57
N ASN A 85 11.87 8.81 21.37
CA ASN A 85 12.08 7.71 22.32
C ASN A 85 10.78 7.03 22.79
N LEU A 86 9.75 7.00 21.93
CA LEU A 86 8.43 6.48 22.29
C LEU A 86 8.44 4.96 22.52
N PHE A 87 9.46 4.26 22.04
CA PHE A 87 9.65 2.82 22.28
C PHE A 87 9.95 2.45 23.74
N ASN A 88 10.22 3.44 24.60
CA ASN A 88 10.42 3.20 26.02
C ASN A 88 9.10 2.99 26.79
N ASN A 89 7.96 3.31 26.18
CA ASN A 89 6.64 3.13 26.80
C ASN A 89 5.92 1.95 26.15
N ILE A 90 5.67 0.89 26.92
CA ILE A 90 5.05 -0.35 26.41
C ILE A 90 3.66 -0.11 25.79
N TRP A 91 2.86 0.80 26.34
CA TRP A 91 1.53 1.09 25.80
C TRP A 91 1.60 1.76 24.44
N ILE A 92 2.59 2.64 24.26
CA ILE A 92 2.84 3.29 22.97
C ILE A 92 3.38 2.27 21.95
N VAL A 93 4.25 1.36 22.37
CA VAL A 93 4.75 0.27 21.53
C VAL A 93 3.60 -0.62 21.04
N ILE A 94 2.65 -0.97 21.92
CA ILE A 94 1.47 -1.75 21.56
C ILE A 94 0.61 -0.97 20.53
N LEU A 95 0.38 0.32 20.77
CA LEU A 95 -0.39 1.17 19.85
C LEU A 95 0.30 1.29 18.48
N ILE A 96 1.61 1.54 18.45
CA ILE A 96 2.38 1.60 17.21
C ILE A 96 2.33 0.24 16.50
N GLY A 97 2.49 -0.87 17.23
CA GLY A 97 2.39 -2.22 16.71
C GLY A 97 1.02 -2.47 16.05
N TYR A 98 -0.06 -2.03 16.68
CA TYR A 98 -1.41 -2.10 16.11
C TYR A 98 -1.53 -1.28 14.81
N VAL A 99 -1.06 -0.03 14.81
CA VAL A 99 -1.10 0.85 13.62
C VAL A 99 -0.27 0.26 12.47
N VAL A 100 0.92 -0.27 12.78
CA VAL A 100 1.79 -0.92 11.79
C VAL A 100 1.13 -2.17 11.21
N PHE A 101 0.51 -2.99 12.06
CA PHE A 101 -0.24 -4.17 11.64
C PHE A 101 -1.40 -3.80 10.74
N GLU A 102 -2.24 -2.84 11.14
CA GLU A 102 -3.40 -2.38 10.38
C GLU A 102 -3.04 -1.84 8.99
N ILE A 103 -2.13 -0.86 8.96
CA ILE A 103 -1.73 -0.24 7.71
C ILE A 103 -0.98 -1.24 6.83
N GLY A 104 -0.09 -2.05 7.42
CA GLY A 104 0.66 -3.07 6.70
C GLY A 104 -0.24 -4.07 5.99
N ASN A 105 -1.34 -4.50 6.62
CA ASN A 105 -2.28 -5.45 6.05
C ASN A 105 -3.23 -4.82 5.02
N THR A 106 -3.53 -3.53 5.15
CA THR A 106 -4.52 -2.87 4.30
C THR A 106 -3.91 -2.06 3.16
N MET A 107 -2.60 -1.75 3.18
CA MET A 107 -1.96 -0.96 2.12
C MET A 107 -1.80 -1.70 0.79
N PHE A 108 -1.88 -3.02 0.78
CA PHE A 108 -1.75 -3.79 -0.44
C PHE A 108 -3.01 -3.67 -1.29
N SER A 109 -2.80 -3.35 -2.55
CA SER A 109 -3.87 -3.14 -3.52
C SER A 109 -4.63 -4.43 -3.82
N SER A 110 -5.95 -4.31 -3.94
CA SER A 110 -6.82 -5.40 -4.39
C SER A 110 -6.56 -5.76 -5.86
N LYS A 111 -7.10 -6.88 -6.34
CA LYS A 111 -7.03 -7.24 -7.77
C LYS A 111 -7.60 -6.13 -8.66
N LYS A 112 -8.67 -5.47 -8.22
CA LYS A 112 -9.32 -4.37 -8.94
C LYS A 112 -8.42 -3.14 -9.01
N ASP A 113 -7.70 -2.83 -7.94
CA ASP A 113 -6.76 -1.70 -7.92
C ASP A 113 -5.57 -1.92 -8.84
N MET A 114 -5.19 -3.19 -9.05
CA MET A 114 -4.09 -3.58 -9.94
C MET A 114 -4.44 -3.62 -11.43
N GLU A 115 -5.72 -3.47 -11.82
CA GLU A 115 -6.12 -3.47 -13.23
C GLU A 115 -5.37 -2.40 -14.04
N GLY A 116 -5.30 -1.16 -13.51
CA GLY A 116 -4.54 -0.07 -14.14
C GLY A 116 -3.04 -0.35 -14.27
N ALA A 117 -2.46 -1.10 -13.34
CA ALA A 117 -1.05 -1.51 -13.40
C ALA A 117 -0.79 -2.47 -14.57
N LEU A 118 -1.66 -3.47 -14.75
CA LEU A 118 -1.52 -4.43 -15.86
C LEU A 118 -1.64 -3.74 -17.23
N GLU A 119 -2.61 -2.81 -17.38
CA GLU A 119 -2.76 -2.01 -18.59
C GLU A 119 -1.52 -1.15 -18.85
N LEU A 120 -0.98 -0.49 -17.84
CA LEU A 120 0.22 0.34 -17.94
C LEU A 120 1.45 -0.48 -18.35
N PHE A 121 1.71 -1.59 -17.67
CA PHE A 121 2.84 -2.47 -18.00
C PHE A 121 2.73 -3.07 -19.38
N GLY A 122 1.52 -3.53 -19.77
CA GLY A 122 1.26 -4.03 -21.11
C GLY A 122 1.54 -2.97 -22.19
N THR A 123 1.13 -1.73 -21.95
CA THR A 123 1.36 -0.61 -22.87
C THR A 123 2.85 -0.28 -22.99
N ILE A 124 3.59 -0.23 -21.86
CA ILE A 124 5.04 0.02 -21.85
C ILE A 124 5.78 -1.08 -22.63
N ILE A 125 5.41 -2.33 -22.41
CA ILE A 125 6.02 -3.46 -23.13
C ILE A 125 5.73 -3.35 -24.64
N ALA A 126 4.49 -3.08 -25.03
CA ALA A 126 4.12 -2.92 -26.44
C ALA A 126 4.90 -1.78 -27.11
N ILE A 127 4.99 -0.61 -26.47
CA ILE A 127 5.77 0.53 -26.98
C ILE A 127 7.26 0.17 -27.10
N THR A 128 7.82 -0.50 -26.09
CA THR A 128 9.23 -0.93 -26.10
C THR A 128 9.51 -1.88 -27.27
N ILE A 129 8.61 -2.84 -27.51
CA ILE A 129 8.70 -3.76 -28.67
C ILE A 129 8.65 -2.99 -29.99
N ILE A 130 7.72 -2.06 -30.13
CA ILE A 130 7.60 -1.22 -31.32
C ILE A 130 8.90 -0.44 -31.56
N PHE A 131 9.44 0.24 -30.54
CA PHE A 131 10.69 0.99 -30.65
C PHE A 131 11.88 0.08 -31.04
N TYR A 132 11.94 -1.13 -30.48
CA TYR A 132 12.95 -2.11 -30.84
C TYR A 132 12.90 -2.46 -32.34
N PHE A 133 11.70 -2.70 -32.92
CA PHE A 133 11.55 -2.97 -34.34
C PHE A 133 11.91 -1.79 -35.24
N PHE A 134 11.71 -0.55 -34.78
CA PHE A 134 12.13 0.66 -35.49
C PHE A 134 13.62 1.00 -35.29
N GLY A 135 14.39 0.15 -34.61
CA GLY A 135 15.81 0.37 -34.37
C GLY A 135 16.13 1.46 -33.35
N VAL A 136 15.13 1.97 -32.65
CA VAL A 136 15.31 2.91 -31.55
C VAL A 136 15.87 2.17 -30.35
N ARG A 137 17.12 2.42 -30.01
CA ARG A 137 17.74 1.88 -28.80
C ARG A 137 17.48 2.83 -27.65
N LEU A 138 16.76 2.37 -26.63
CA LEU A 138 16.64 3.13 -25.38
C LEU A 138 18.04 3.30 -24.78
N PRO A 139 18.37 4.49 -24.23
CA PRO A 139 19.64 4.67 -23.55
C PRO A 139 19.78 3.62 -22.45
N ALA A 140 20.91 2.94 -22.42
CA ALA A 140 21.20 1.99 -21.37
C ALA A 140 21.19 2.75 -20.02
N VAL A 141 20.16 2.53 -19.24
CA VAL A 141 20.14 2.99 -17.83
C VAL A 141 21.19 2.16 -17.12
N ASN A 142 22.28 2.78 -16.72
CA ASN A 142 23.27 2.09 -15.90
C ASN A 142 22.69 1.98 -14.47
N PRO A 143 22.25 0.80 -14.04
CA PRO A 143 21.66 0.61 -12.73
C PRO A 143 22.63 0.97 -11.60
N ASP A 144 23.94 0.87 -11.84
CA ASP A 144 24.96 1.17 -10.84
C ASP A 144 24.91 2.65 -10.42
N VAL A 145 24.61 3.57 -11.34
CA VAL A 145 24.46 5.00 -11.02
C VAL A 145 23.36 5.24 -9.99
N ILE A 146 22.30 4.43 -10.02
CA ILE A 146 21.16 4.55 -9.09
C ILE A 146 21.48 3.82 -7.79
N PHE A 147 21.94 2.57 -7.88
CA PHE A 147 22.12 1.70 -6.71
C PHE A 147 23.42 1.95 -5.95
N GLU A 148 24.43 2.55 -6.54
CA GLU A 148 25.65 2.99 -5.83
C GLU A 148 25.49 4.33 -5.11
N ASN A 149 24.43 5.08 -5.39
CA ASN A 149 24.15 6.30 -4.64
C ASN A 149 23.89 5.96 -3.17
N ALA A 150 24.74 6.52 -2.28
CA ALA A 150 24.69 6.24 -0.84
C ALA A 150 23.32 6.55 -0.22
N ILE A 151 22.64 7.61 -0.67
CA ILE A 151 21.30 7.98 -0.19
C ILE A 151 20.27 6.94 -0.62
N VAL A 152 20.31 6.53 -1.89
CA VAL A 152 19.37 5.52 -2.42
C VAL A 152 19.57 4.18 -1.70
N LYS A 153 20.82 3.78 -1.50
CA LYS A 153 21.16 2.55 -0.77
C LYS A 153 20.65 2.58 0.68
N ASP A 154 20.87 3.68 1.39
CA ASP A 154 20.41 3.86 2.78
C ASP A 154 18.87 3.84 2.86
N VAL A 155 18.19 4.56 1.97
CA VAL A 155 16.72 4.57 1.89
C VAL A 155 16.16 3.19 1.56
N LEU A 156 16.73 2.47 0.59
CA LEU A 156 16.29 1.12 0.25
C LEU A 156 16.53 0.14 1.39
N GLN A 157 17.67 0.21 2.05
CA GLN A 157 18.02 -0.68 3.15
C GLN A 157 17.13 -0.42 4.37
N LYS A 158 16.97 0.83 4.78
CA LYS A 158 16.08 1.18 5.90
C LYS A 158 14.61 0.93 5.56
N GLY A 159 14.17 1.32 4.36
CA GLY A 159 12.81 1.10 3.90
C GLY A 159 12.44 -0.38 3.86
N SER A 160 13.34 -1.25 3.37
CA SER A 160 13.10 -2.70 3.37
C SER A 160 12.99 -3.28 4.79
N LEU A 161 13.84 -2.83 5.72
CA LEU A 161 13.74 -3.23 7.13
C LEU A 161 12.41 -2.81 7.75
N PHE A 162 11.96 -1.57 7.49
CA PHE A 162 10.66 -1.09 8.00
C PHE A 162 9.48 -1.87 7.42
N LEU A 163 9.54 -2.25 6.14
CA LEU A 163 8.48 -3.06 5.50
C LEU A 163 8.47 -4.51 5.99
N LEU A 164 9.55 -5.01 6.57
CA LEU A 164 9.57 -6.32 7.23
C LEU A 164 8.81 -6.34 8.56
N VAL A 165 8.61 -5.19 9.21
CA VAL A 165 7.93 -5.11 10.52
C VAL A 165 6.47 -5.62 10.43
N PRO A 166 5.61 -5.17 9.47
CA PRO A 166 4.27 -5.73 9.32
C PRO A 166 4.28 -7.24 9.10
N ILE A 167 5.17 -7.73 8.24
CA ILE A 167 5.29 -9.16 7.92
C ILE A 167 5.65 -9.97 9.18
N ALA A 168 6.58 -9.47 9.98
CA ALA A 168 6.96 -10.12 11.23
C ALA A 168 5.78 -10.18 12.22
N LEU A 169 5.01 -9.09 12.32
CA LEU A 169 3.81 -9.04 13.15
C LEU A 169 2.75 -10.03 12.67
N ASP A 170 2.52 -10.14 11.36
CA ASP A 170 1.59 -11.10 10.80
C ASP A 170 1.97 -12.55 11.14
N VAL A 171 3.24 -12.89 11.00
CA VAL A 171 3.74 -14.23 11.36
C VAL A 171 3.48 -14.53 12.83
N ILE A 172 3.71 -13.56 13.73
CA ILE A 172 3.45 -13.70 15.16
C ILE A 172 1.96 -13.90 15.42
N VAL A 173 1.09 -13.06 14.84
CA VAL A 173 -0.36 -13.12 15.02
C VAL A 173 -0.92 -14.46 14.51
N ILE A 174 -0.52 -14.88 13.30
CA ILE A 174 -0.93 -16.16 12.72
C ILE A 174 -0.45 -17.33 13.59
N GLY A 175 0.77 -17.27 14.08
CA GLY A 175 1.34 -18.27 14.98
C GLY A 175 0.53 -18.41 16.27
N LEU A 176 0.20 -17.28 16.92
CA LEU A 176 -0.61 -17.24 18.13
C LEU A 176 -2.02 -17.80 17.90
N LEU A 177 -2.68 -17.36 16.81
CA LEU A 177 -4.02 -17.85 16.45
C LEU A 177 -4.02 -19.36 16.20
N LYS A 178 -2.98 -19.92 15.58
CA LYS A 178 -2.84 -21.35 15.34
C LYS A 178 -2.66 -22.15 16.64
N VAL A 179 -1.97 -21.59 17.62
CA VAL A 179 -1.79 -22.21 18.94
C VAL A 179 -3.09 -22.17 19.74
N LEU A 180 -3.81 -21.04 19.73
CA LEU A 180 -5.09 -20.87 20.45
C LEU A 180 -6.25 -21.68 19.85
N ARG A 181 -6.15 -22.12 18.59
CA ARG A 181 -7.17 -22.90 17.89
C ARG A 181 -7.01 -24.43 18.08
N ARG A 182 -5.94 -24.84 18.76
CA ARG A 182 -5.71 -26.23 19.22
C ARG A 182 -6.30 -26.46 20.61
#